data_d894fdfe81e3ca9595e474084642eab7
#
_entry.id   d894fdfe81e3ca9595e474084642eab7
#
_cell.length_a   1.000
_cell.length_b   1.000
_cell.length_c   1.000
_cell.angle_alpha   90.00
_cell.angle_beta   90.00
_cell.angle_gamma   90.00
#
_symmetry.space_group_name_H-M   'P 1'
#
loop_
_entity.id
_entity.type
_entity.pdbx_description
1 polymer ?
#
loop_
_entity_poly.entity_id
_entity_poly.type
_entity_poly.pdbx_seq_one_letter_code
_entity_poly.pdbx_strand_id
1 'polypeptide(L)'
;MMTRRTIFLKSLLTGFIYALITCIVQVPVGSALCWLLGVEPDSSIPSESVPPLLFSLFIVGVVMAFFYYLYGYLFESASKWKQGMKFGIFSALSNYIPQVFFLDATKGIKALITGGFHVIQVELFDLIIIIATSLLMVRYMPYRNTEEKADNKISWWKCLLCGGIFSICIYLFYEIMLPAIGFSSMAEGLNVSGEHILFFYCVLLSGFVLTGFLVSCYAYKIADVRKRLYFFIAYGALIWCTFDLTMIPLGFGVLTTILFMIISLIAFIATGFVYKLLK
;
A
#
# COMPACT_ATOMS: atom_id res chain seq x y z
N MET A 1 5.94 -28.04 12.31
CA MET A 1 6.43 -27.07 11.30
C MET A 1 5.58 -27.22 10.05
N MET A 2 4.94 -26.16 9.54
CA MET A 2 4.11 -26.27 8.31
C MET A 2 5.00 -26.45 7.09
N THR A 3 4.55 -27.26 6.13
CA THR A 3 5.27 -27.48 4.88
C THR A 3 5.20 -26.22 3.99
N ARG A 4 6.20 -25.99 3.14
CA ARG A 4 6.21 -24.89 2.15
C ARG A 4 4.96 -24.94 1.26
N ARG A 5 4.49 -26.15 0.89
CA ARG A 5 3.27 -26.35 0.12
C ARG A 5 2.03 -25.81 0.82
N THR A 6 1.91 -26.02 2.12
CA THR A 6 0.75 -25.52 2.90
C THR A 6 0.74 -24.00 2.99
N ILE A 7 1.91 -23.37 3.13
CA ILE A 7 2.03 -21.90 3.15
C ILE A 7 1.60 -21.35 1.79
N PHE A 8 2.11 -21.91 0.72
CA PHE A 8 1.76 -21.49 -0.64
C PHE A 8 0.25 -21.61 -0.90
N LEU A 9 -0.37 -22.77 -0.59
CA LEU A 9 -1.82 -22.96 -0.76
C LEU A 9 -2.66 -21.98 0.05
N LYS A 10 -2.25 -21.65 1.29
CA LYS A 10 -2.93 -20.66 2.11
C LYS A 10 -2.75 -19.23 1.57
N SER A 11 -1.61 -18.92 0.98
CA SER A 11 -1.42 -17.64 0.29
C SER A 11 -2.33 -17.52 -0.94
N LEU A 12 -2.43 -18.58 -1.77
CA LEU A 12 -3.39 -18.61 -2.89
C LEU A 12 -4.84 -18.42 -2.41
N LEU A 13 -5.22 -19.09 -1.31
CA LEU A 13 -6.54 -18.91 -0.71
C LEU A 13 -6.77 -17.47 -0.30
N THR A 14 -5.77 -16.79 0.28
CA THR A 14 -5.89 -15.37 0.64
C THR A 14 -6.08 -14.49 -0.59
N GLY A 15 -5.35 -14.76 -1.68
CA GLY A 15 -5.53 -14.05 -2.95
C GLY A 15 -6.95 -14.20 -3.48
N PHE A 16 -7.48 -15.42 -3.47
CA PHE A 16 -8.86 -15.67 -3.88
C PHE A 16 -9.87 -14.94 -3.00
N ILE A 17 -9.70 -14.97 -1.66
CA ILE A 17 -10.54 -14.26 -0.71
C ILE A 17 -10.48 -12.75 -0.97
N TYR A 18 -9.29 -12.18 -1.21
CA TYR A 18 -9.12 -10.76 -1.49
C TYR A 18 -9.91 -10.34 -2.74
N ALA A 19 -9.71 -11.04 -3.85
CA ALA A 19 -10.43 -10.77 -5.10
C ALA A 19 -11.96 -10.94 -4.94
N LEU A 20 -12.40 -11.98 -4.21
CA LEU A 20 -13.82 -12.22 -3.96
C LEU A 20 -14.46 -11.14 -3.10
N ILE A 21 -13.80 -10.72 -2.02
CA ILE A 21 -14.29 -9.62 -1.16
C ILE A 21 -14.37 -8.33 -1.97
N THR A 22 -13.38 -8.05 -2.81
CA THR A 22 -13.40 -6.89 -3.71
C THR A 22 -14.63 -6.91 -4.62
N CYS A 23 -14.90 -8.05 -5.28
CA CYS A 23 -16.10 -8.19 -6.10
C CYS A 23 -17.39 -7.95 -5.31
N ILE A 24 -17.49 -8.50 -4.09
CA ILE A 24 -18.70 -8.38 -3.27
C ILE A 24 -18.86 -6.96 -2.73
N VAL A 25 -17.78 -6.31 -2.32
CA VAL A 25 -17.87 -4.97 -1.72
C VAL A 25 -18.01 -3.90 -2.79
N GLN A 26 -17.19 -3.90 -3.83
CA GLN A 26 -17.21 -2.83 -4.83
C GLN A 26 -18.43 -2.90 -5.76
N VAL A 27 -18.86 -4.07 -6.19
CA VAL A 27 -19.96 -4.18 -7.14
C VAL A 27 -21.33 -4.04 -6.47
N PRO A 28 -21.84 -4.98 -5.63
CA PRO A 28 -23.19 -4.85 -5.09
C PRO A 28 -23.32 -3.79 -3.99
N VAL A 29 -22.35 -3.69 -3.08
CA VAL A 29 -22.42 -2.70 -1.98
C VAL A 29 -22.17 -1.29 -2.52
N GLY A 30 -21.21 -1.12 -3.42
CA GLY A 30 -20.95 0.14 -4.09
C GLY A 30 -22.17 0.62 -4.89
N SER A 31 -22.76 -0.26 -5.72
CA SER A 31 -23.96 0.07 -6.49
C SER A 31 -25.16 0.39 -5.60
N ALA A 32 -25.38 -0.37 -4.52
CA ALA A 32 -26.45 -0.09 -3.57
C ALA A 32 -26.28 1.26 -2.86
N LEU A 33 -25.04 1.62 -2.51
CA LEU A 33 -24.76 2.90 -1.88
C LEU A 33 -24.92 4.07 -2.87
N CYS A 34 -24.50 3.92 -4.12
CA CYS A 34 -24.73 4.88 -5.19
C CYS A 34 -26.23 5.14 -5.36
N TRP A 35 -27.02 4.07 -5.45
CA TRP A 35 -28.47 4.17 -5.55
C TRP A 35 -29.09 4.90 -4.35
N LEU A 36 -28.65 4.56 -3.12
CA LEU A 36 -29.16 5.15 -1.87
C LEU A 36 -28.85 6.65 -1.76
N LEU A 37 -27.72 7.08 -2.31
CA LEU A 37 -27.27 8.47 -2.27
C LEU A 37 -27.65 9.26 -3.52
N GLY A 38 -28.36 8.64 -4.49
CA GLY A 38 -28.78 9.29 -5.73
C GLY A 38 -27.61 9.70 -6.63
N VAL A 39 -26.48 8.98 -6.56
CA VAL A 39 -25.28 9.23 -7.36
C VAL A 39 -25.12 8.12 -8.40
N GLU A 40 -24.77 8.48 -9.62
CA GLU A 40 -24.47 7.49 -10.65
C GLU A 40 -23.19 6.71 -10.30
N PRO A 41 -23.19 5.37 -10.41
CA PRO A 41 -21.99 4.57 -10.24
C PRO A 41 -20.91 5.01 -11.23
N ASP A 42 -19.67 5.13 -10.78
CA ASP A 42 -18.56 5.40 -11.66
C ASP A 42 -18.31 4.18 -12.57
N SER A 43 -18.75 4.29 -13.81
CA SER A 43 -18.57 3.26 -14.86
C SER A 43 -17.23 3.41 -15.60
N SER A 44 -16.26 4.11 -15.00
CA SER A 44 -15.01 4.48 -15.66
C SER A 44 -14.07 3.30 -15.96
N ILE A 45 -14.28 2.14 -15.30
CA ILE A 45 -13.44 0.94 -15.56
C ILE A 45 -14.05 0.17 -16.74
N PRO A 46 -13.36 0.11 -17.90
CA PRO A 46 -13.81 -0.69 -19.02
C PRO A 46 -13.99 -2.16 -18.61
N SER A 47 -15.05 -2.80 -19.10
CA SER A 47 -15.33 -4.21 -18.77
C SER A 47 -14.17 -5.15 -19.10
N GLU A 48 -13.39 -4.85 -20.13
CA GLU A 48 -12.18 -5.57 -20.54
C GLU A 48 -11.04 -5.47 -19.52
N SER A 49 -11.00 -4.40 -18.70
CA SER A 49 -10.00 -4.22 -17.66
C SER A 49 -10.32 -4.96 -16.36
N VAL A 50 -11.56 -5.43 -16.19
CA VAL A 50 -11.98 -6.11 -14.95
C VAL A 50 -11.23 -7.43 -14.70
N PRO A 51 -11.08 -8.36 -15.67
CA PRO A 51 -10.36 -9.60 -15.42
C PRO A 51 -8.89 -9.38 -15.05
N PRO A 52 -8.08 -8.55 -15.75
CA PRO A 52 -6.71 -8.28 -15.36
C PRO A 52 -6.61 -7.53 -14.02
N LEU A 53 -7.57 -6.66 -13.68
CA LEU A 53 -7.63 -6.02 -12.38
C LEU A 53 -7.85 -7.04 -11.25
N LEU A 54 -8.82 -7.94 -11.41
CA LEU A 54 -9.08 -8.99 -10.43
C LEU A 54 -7.88 -9.94 -10.27
N PHE A 55 -7.17 -10.23 -11.36
CA PHE A 55 -5.94 -11.01 -11.29
C PHE A 55 -4.84 -10.29 -10.51
N SER A 56 -4.64 -8.99 -10.74
CA SER A 56 -3.66 -8.21 -9.97
C SER A 56 -4.03 -8.14 -8.49
N LEU A 57 -5.31 -7.94 -8.15
CA LEU A 57 -5.80 -7.97 -6.77
C LEU A 57 -5.63 -9.36 -6.12
N PHE A 58 -5.83 -10.44 -6.89
CA PHE A 58 -5.49 -11.77 -6.42
C PHE A 58 -4.00 -11.87 -6.04
N ILE A 59 -3.09 -11.37 -6.86
CA ILE A 59 -1.66 -11.35 -6.57
C ILE A 59 -1.36 -10.52 -5.30
N VAL A 60 -2.00 -9.35 -5.15
CA VAL A 60 -1.89 -8.54 -3.92
C VAL A 60 -2.23 -9.37 -2.68
N GLY A 61 -3.35 -10.07 -2.68
CA GLY A 61 -3.76 -10.92 -1.56
C GLY A 61 -2.79 -12.07 -1.27
N VAL A 62 -2.25 -12.72 -2.33
CA VAL A 62 -1.21 -13.76 -2.19
C VAL A 62 0.03 -13.21 -1.50
N VAL A 63 0.49 -12.05 -1.95
CA VAL A 63 1.73 -11.42 -1.46
C VAL A 63 1.54 -10.86 -0.05
N MET A 64 0.37 -10.29 0.27
CA MET A 64 0.01 -9.90 1.64
C MET A 64 0.11 -11.08 2.62
N ALA A 65 -0.40 -12.25 2.22
CA ALA A 65 -0.32 -13.44 3.05
C ALA A 65 1.13 -13.92 3.24
N PHE A 66 1.94 -13.85 2.19
CA PHE A 66 3.34 -14.22 2.26
C PHE A 66 4.13 -13.24 3.15
N PHE A 67 3.89 -11.94 3.02
CA PHE A 67 4.47 -10.93 3.90
C PHE A 67 4.05 -11.15 5.37
N TYR A 68 2.75 -11.43 5.60
CA TYR A 68 2.28 -11.78 6.94
C TYR A 68 2.94 -13.05 7.47
N TYR A 69 3.16 -14.06 6.64
CA TYR A 69 3.91 -15.25 7.06
C TYR A 69 5.31 -14.89 7.56
N LEU A 70 6.01 -14.00 6.88
CA LEU A 70 7.37 -13.58 7.25
C LEU A 70 7.41 -12.69 8.50
N TYR A 71 6.48 -11.75 8.62
CA TYR A 71 6.54 -10.65 9.58
C TYR A 71 5.31 -10.54 10.50
N GLY A 72 4.38 -11.49 10.44
CA GLY A 72 3.14 -11.48 11.23
C GLY A 72 3.35 -11.43 12.74
N TYR A 73 4.51 -11.89 13.23
CA TYR A 73 4.90 -11.79 14.63
C TYR A 73 4.97 -10.33 15.13
N LEU A 74 5.25 -9.37 14.25
CA LEU A 74 5.29 -7.94 14.60
C LEU A 74 3.90 -7.38 14.97
N PHE A 75 2.85 -8.01 14.47
CA PHE A 75 1.44 -7.63 14.68
C PHE A 75 0.76 -8.45 15.79
N GLU A 76 1.48 -9.39 16.40
CA GLU A 76 0.95 -10.25 17.44
C GLU A 76 0.18 -9.49 18.51
N SER A 77 -0.92 -10.05 18.94
CA SER A 77 -1.84 -9.45 19.91
C SER A 77 -2.58 -10.53 20.69
N ALA A 78 -3.22 -10.14 21.79
CA ALA A 78 -3.96 -11.05 22.68
C ALA A 78 -5.07 -11.84 21.96
N SER A 79 -5.60 -11.33 20.85
CA SER A 79 -6.57 -12.05 20.03
C SER A 79 -6.24 -11.96 18.54
N LYS A 80 -6.67 -12.97 17.79
CA LYS A 80 -6.54 -13.00 16.32
C LYS A 80 -7.26 -11.81 15.66
N TRP A 81 -8.40 -11.40 16.22
CA TRP A 81 -9.13 -10.21 15.77
C TRP A 81 -8.24 -8.95 15.84
N LYS A 82 -7.67 -8.67 17.03
CA LYS A 82 -6.77 -7.51 17.20
C LYS A 82 -5.53 -7.60 16.32
N GLN A 83 -4.99 -8.80 16.13
CA GLN A 83 -3.85 -9.03 15.24
C GLN A 83 -4.20 -8.72 13.79
N GLY A 84 -5.35 -9.20 13.29
CA GLY A 84 -5.84 -8.92 11.95
C GLY A 84 -6.13 -7.43 11.72
N MET A 85 -6.77 -6.77 12.70
CA MET A 85 -6.99 -5.32 12.66
C MET A 85 -5.68 -4.54 12.57
N LYS A 86 -4.68 -4.85 13.41
CA LYS A 86 -3.37 -4.18 13.36
C LYS A 86 -2.69 -4.35 12.01
N PHE A 87 -2.71 -5.57 11.45
CA PHE A 87 -2.10 -5.84 10.16
C PHE A 87 -2.86 -5.14 9.02
N GLY A 88 -4.20 -5.21 9.02
CA GLY A 88 -5.04 -4.58 8.01
C GLY A 88 -4.89 -3.05 8.02
N ILE A 89 -4.96 -2.42 9.19
CA ILE A 89 -4.76 -0.97 9.33
C ILE A 89 -3.34 -0.58 8.88
N PHE A 90 -2.31 -1.33 9.29
CA PHE A 90 -0.94 -1.07 8.83
C PHE A 90 -0.85 -1.14 7.31
N SER A 91 -1.36 -2.20 6.68
CA SER A 91 -1.30 -2.37 5.23
C SER A 91 -2.07 -1.27 4.49
N ALA A 92 -3.24 -0.88 4.98
CA ALA A 92 -4.03 0.18 4.38
C ALA A 92 -3.36 1.56 4.50
N LEU A 93 -2.95 1.94 5.71
CA LEU A 93 -2.37 3.27 5.96
C LEU A 93 -0.96 3.45 5.38
N SER A 94 -0.17 2.38 5.32
CA SER A 94 1.21 2.49 4.84
C SER A 94 1.36 2.25 3.35
N ASN A 95 0.35 1.76 2.67
CA ASN A 95 0.42 1.43 1.25
C ASN A 95 -0.75 1.99 0.45
N TYR A 96 -1.97 1.51 0.72
CA TYR A 96 -3.12 1.80 -0.12
C TYR A 96 -3.49 3.29 -0.08
N ILE A 97 -3.77 3.82 1.11
CA ILE A 97 -4.17 5.23 1.27
C ILE A 97 -3.15 6.20 0.64
N PRO A 98 -1.82 6.09 0.90
CA PRO A 98 -0.85 6.96 0.26
C PRO A 98 -0.81 6.86 -1.27
N GLN A 99 -1.12 5.70 -1.85
CA GLN A 99 -1.08 5.51 -3.31
C GLN A 99 -2.34 5.98 -4.03
N VAL A 100 -3.49 6.04 -3.37
CA VAL A 100 -4.75 6.41 -4.02
C VAL A 100 -5.12 7.87 -3.75
N PHE A 101 -4.88 8.37 -2.55
CA PHE A 101 -5.20 9.76 -2.20
C PHE A 101 -4.55 10.80 -3.12
N PHE A 102 -3.35 10.54 -3.63
CA PHE A 102 -2.71 11.47 -4.55
C PHE A 102 -3.40 11.52 -5.92
N LEU A 103 -4.03 10.42 -6.37
CA LEU A 103 -4.79 10.42 -7.62
C LEU A 103 -5.98 11.38 -7.55
N ASP A 104 -6.70 11.39 -6.44
CA ASP A 104 -7.80 12.33 -6.23
C ASP A 104 -7.32 13.77 -6.04
N ALA A 105 -6.13 13.96 -5.46
CA ALA A 105 -5.53 15.27 -5.29
C ALA A 105 -5.17 15.97 -6.62
N THR A 106 -5.08 15.23 -7.73
CA THR A 106 -4.87 15.80 -9.08
C THR A 106 -5.99 16.75 -9.50
N LYS A 107 -7.20 16.52 -8.99
CA LYS A 107 -8.41 17.32 -9.28
C LYS A 107 -8.57 18.51 -8.32
N GLY A 108 -7.66 18.67 -7.35
CA GLY A 108 -7.63 19.74 -6.38
C GLY A 108 -8.55 19.56 -5.18
N ILE A 109 -8.39 20.43 -4.18
CA ILE A 109 -9.10 20.35 -2.88
C ILE A 109 -10.62 20.43 -3.04
N LYS A 110 -11.11 21.24 -3.98
CA LYS A 110 -12.56 21.40 -4.22
C LYS A 110 -13.17 20.09 -4.71
N ALA A 111 -12.52 19.40 -5.65
CA ALA A 111 -12.96 18.12 -6.15
C ALA A 111 -12.91 17.04 -5.05
N LEU A 112 -11.90 17.06 -4.20
CA LEU A 112 -11.80 16.16 -3.06
C LEU A 112 -12.95 16.34 -2.06
N ILE A 113 -13.38 17.59 -1.82
CA ILE A 113 -14.50 17.89 -0.90
C ILE A 113 -15.85 17.64 -1.57
N THR A 114 -16.04 18.06 -2.82
CA THR A 114 -17.33 17.92 -3.54
C THR A 114 -17.50 16.55 -4.16
N GLY A 115 -16.41 15.90 -4.57
CA GLY A 115 -16.35 14.51 -5.01
C GLY A 115 -16.17 13.53 -3.86
N GLY A 116 -16.43 13.96 -2.61
CA GLY A 116 -16.23 13.17 -1.39
C GLY A 116 -16.92 11.81 -1.41
N PHE A 117 -17.91 11.64 -2.29
CA PHE A 117 -18.51 10.33 -2.53
C PHE A 117 -17.56 9.39 -3.25
N HIS A 118 -16.81 9.84 -4.24
CA HIS A 118 -15.81 9.00 -4.93
C HIS A 118 -14.69 8.57 -3.97
N VAL A 119 -14.19 9.51 -3.15
CA VAL A 119 -13.21 9.22 -2.10
C VAL A 119 -13.78 8.21 -1.08
N ILE A 120 -15.03 8.40 -0.63
CA ILE A 120 -15.64 7.46 0.32
C ILE A 120 -15.89 6.11 -0.34
N GLN A 121 -16.37 6.07 -1.57
CA GLN A 121 -16.68 4.83 -2.27
C GLN A 121 -15.43 4.01 -2.59
N VAL A 122 -14.38 4.62 -3.09
CA VAL A 122 -13.14 3.92 -3.46
C VAL A 122 -12.29 3.66 -2.21
N GLU A 123 -11.95 4.71 -1.46
CA GLU A 123 -10.99 4.63 -0.37
C GLU A 123 -11.52 3.85 0.84
N LEU A 124 -12.77 4.11 1.24
CA LEU A 124 -13.37 3.43 2.39
C LEU A 124 -13.60 1.94 2.09
N PHE A 125 -14.04 1.61 0.87
CA PHE A 125 -14.27 0.22 0.51
C PHE A 125 -12.97 -0.56 0.44
N ASP A 126 -11.91 -0.01 -0.12
CA ASP A 126 -10.64 -0.69 -0.18
C ASP A 126 -10.00 -0.85 1.21
N LEU A 127 -10.17 0.14 2.08
CA LEU A 127 -9.83 0.00 3.50
C LEU A 127 -10.59 -1.18 4.14
N ILE A 128 -11.90 -1.28 3.91
CA ILE A 128 -12.74 -2.38 4.39
C ILE A 128 -12.27 -3.72 3.83
N ILE A 129 -11.98 -3.78 2.53
CA ILE A 129 -11.50 -4.99 1.85
C ILE A 129 -10.18 -5.48 2.45
N ILE A 130 -9.21 -4.58 2.62
CA ILE A 130 -7.90 -4.91 3.21
C ILE A 130 -8.05 -5.39 4.65
N ILE A 131 -8.86 -4.71 5.45
CA ILE A 131 -9.10 -5.10 6.85
C ILE A 131 -9.85 -6.44 6.92
N ALA A 132 -10.93 -6.62 6.15
CA ALA A 132 -11.71 -7.86 6.14
C ALA A 132 -10.86 -9.05 5.70
N THR A 133 -10.07 -8.90 4.63
CA THR A 133 -9.14 -9.93 4.18
C THR A 133 -8.10 -10.26 5.26
N SER A 134 -7.53 -9.23 5.92
CA SER A 134 -6.57 -9.42 7.00
C SER A 134 -7.17 -10.15 8.20
N LEU A 135 -8.39 -9.84 8.58
CA LEU A 135 -9.12 -10.50 9.67
C LEU A 135 -9.39 -11.99 9.39
N LEU A 136 -9.71 -12.32 8.15
CA LEU A 136 -9.90 -13.71 7.74
C LEU A 136 -8.55 -14.43 7.65
N MET A 137 -7.56 -13.82 7.01
CA MET A 137 -6.24 -14.40 6.77
C MET A 137 -5.54 -14.81 8.07
N VAL A 138 -5.53 -13.97 9.12
CA VAL A 138 -4.84 -14.26 10.38
C VAL A 138 -5.42 -15.44 11.15
N ARG A 139 -6.62 -15.92 10.79
CA ARG A 139 -7.24 -17.11 11.41
C ARG A 139 -6.62 -18.41 10.95
N TYR A 140 -6.19 -18.48 9.69
CA TYR A 140 -5.65 -19.69 9.09
C TYR A 140 -4.19 -19.59 8.66
N MET A 141 -3.68 -18.37 8.42
CA MET A 141 -2.29 -18.16 8.03
C MET A 141 -1.41 -18.09 9.28
N PRO A 142 -0.41 -18.98 9.43
CA PRO A 142 0.57 -18.85 10.48
C PRO A 142 1.59 -17.76 10.11
N TYR A 143 2.34 -17.31 11.09
CA TYR A 143 3.56 -16.55 10.86
C TYR A 143 4.78 -17.32 11.37
N ARG A 144 5.93 -16.99 10.81
CA ARG A 144 7.21 -17.56 11.20
C ARG A 144 7.65 -16.95 12.53
N ASN A 145 7.57 -17.74 13.59
CA ASN A 145 7.99 -17.31 14.93
C ASN A 145 9.48 -17.64 15.12
N THR A 146 10.38 -16.85 14.56
CA THR A 146 11.82 -17.08 14.60
C THR A 146 12.60 -15.93 15.23
N GLU A 147 11.93 -14.87 15.67
CA GLU A 147 12.62 -13.65 16.05
C GLU A 147 12.12 -13.08 17.36
N GLU A 148 13.05 -12.69 18.21
CA GLU A 148 12.75 -11.91 19.40
C GLU A 148 12.32 -10.51 18.99
N LYS A 149 11.22 -10.03 19.58
CA LYS A 149 10.84 -8.64 19.48
C LYS A 149 11.81 -7.80 20.30
N ALA A 150 12.21 -6.68 19.76
CA ALA A 150 12.94 -5.69 20.54
C ALA A 150 12.01 -5.11 21.61
N ASP A 151 12.44 -5.12 22.85
CA ASP A 151 11.76 -4.43 23.96
C ASP A 151 12.17 -2.95 24.05
N ASN A 152 12.47 -2.34 22.90
CA ASN A 152 12.94 -0.98 22.83
C ASN A 152 11.76 -0.01 22.68
N LYS A 153 11.81 1.12 23.39
CA LYS A 153 10.85 2.20 23.17
C LYS A 153 11.03 2.77 21.78
N ILE A 154 9.94 2.85 21.02
CA ILE A 154 9.95 3.41 19.66
C ILE A 154 10.42 4.86 19.71
N SER A 155 11.44 5.18 18.94
CA SER A 155 11.89 6.56 18.75
C SER A 155 11.06 7.20 17.61
N TRP A 156 10.00 7.91 17.97
CA TRP A 156 9.11 8.57 17.03
C TRP A 156 9.84 9.52 16.07
N TRP A 157 10.86 10.25 16.58
CA TRP A 157 11.68 11.13 15.75
C TRP A 157 12.46 10.40 14.65
N LYS A 158 13.04 9.25 14.98
CA LYS A 158 13.76 8.45 13.98
C LYS A 158 12.80 7.92 12.91
N CYS A 159 11.62 7.47 13.32
CA CYS A 159 10.60 7.00 12.39
C CYS A 159 10.10 8.15 11.50
N LEU A 160 9.86 9.34 12.06
CA LEU A 160 9.45 10.52 11.30
C LEU A 160 10.53 10.97 10.31
N LEU A 161 11.79 10.98 10.73
CA LEU A 161 12.92 11.29 9.85
C LEU A 161 13.00 10.30 8.68
N CYS A 162 12.82 9.01 8.93
CA CYS A 162 12.76 7.99 7.88
C CYS A 162 11.59 8.22 6.93
N GLY A 163 10.43 8.62 7.44
CA GLY A 163 9.29 9.03 6.63
C GLY A 163 9.63 10.19 5.70
N GLY A 164 10.25 11.24 6.25
CA GLY A 164 10.73 12.39 5.48
C GLY A 164 11.74 12.00 4.39
N ILE A 165 12.71 11.15 4.72
CA ILE A 165 13.70 10.66 3.76
C ILE A 165 13.06 9.85 2.66
N PHE A 166 12.14 8.94 3.00
CA PHE A 166 11.39 8.17 2.00
C PHE A 166 10.65 9.10 1.03
N SER A 167 9.93 10.08 1.57
CA SER A 167 9.19 11.07 0.77
C SER A 167 10.12 11.90 -0.14
N ILE A 168 11.26 12.38 0.38
CA ILE A 168 12.25 13.12 -0.41
C ILE A 168 12.85 12.24 -1.51
N CYS A 169 13.20 11.00 -1.22
CA CYS A 169 13.72 10.07 -2.22
C CYS A 169 12.72 9.88 -3.37
N ILE A 170 11.46 9.61 -3.07
CA ILE A 170 10.41 9.45 -4.07
C ILE A 170 10.24 10.73 -4.90
N TYR A 171 10.18 11.91 -4.25
CA TYR A 171 10.06 13.20 -4.93
C TYR A 171 11.22 13.45 -5.90
N LEU A 172 12.46 13.27 -5.45
CA LEU A 172 13.65 13.47 -6.29
C LEU A 172 13.64 12.55 -7.50
N PHE A 173 13.21 11.31 -7.35
CA PHE A 173 13.14 10.37 -8.46
C PHE A 173 12.03 10.74 -9.45
N TYR A 174 10.82 11.01 -8.98
CA TYR A 174 9.68 11.25 -9.86
C TYR A 174 9.71 12.62 -10.54
N GLU A 175 10.20 13.64 -9.85
CA GLU A 175 10.11 15.01 -10.33
C GLU A 175 11.42 15.56 -10.91
N ILE A 176 12.54 14.89 -10.64
CA ILE A 176 13.86 15.35 -11.12
C ILE A 176 14.53 14.30 -12.00
N MET A 177 14.67 13.07 -11.53
CA MET A 177 15.44 12.06 -12.27
C MET A 177 14.68 11.50 -13.47
N LEU A 178 13.38 11.23 -13.37
CA LEU A 178 12.60 10.76 -14.53
C LEU A 178 12.57 11.79 -15.67
N PRO A 179 12.28 13.08 -15.42
CA PRO A 179 12.39 14.10 -16.46
C PRO A 179 13.79 14.23 -17.06
N ALA A 180 14.84 14.11 -16.24
CA ALA A 180 16.22 14.19 -16.72
C ALA A 180 16.59 13.08 -17.73
N ILE A 181 15.89 11.95 -17.71
CA ILE A 181 16.08 10.83 -18.65
C ILE A 181 15.00 10.75 -19.73
N GLY A 182 14.18 11.79 -19.87
CA GLY A 182 13.21 11.94 -20.97
C GLY A 182 11.82 11.35 -20.68
N PHE A 183 11.49 11.03 -19.43
CA PHE A 183 10.13 10.66 -19.01
C PHE A 183 9.41 11.88 -18.45
N SER A 184 8.07 11.85 -18.46
CA SER A 184 7.28 12.87 -17.77
C SER A 184 7.45 12.78 -16.26
N SER A 185 7.42 13.93 -15.59
CA SER A 185 7.25 13.96 -14.12
C SER A 185 5.92 13.32 -13.72
N MET A 186 5.74 13.01 -12.44
CA MET A 186 4.48 12.42 -11.97
C MET A 186 3.31 13.40 -12.17
N ALA A 187 3.53 14.69 -11.88
CA ALA A 187 2.52 15.72 -12.06
C ALA A 187 2.11 15.89 -13.54
N GLU A 188 3.07 15.86 -14.47
CA GLU A 188 2.81 15.92 -15.91
C GLU A 188 2.11 14.66 -16.40
N GLY A 189 2.58 13.48 -16.01
CA GLY A 189 2.00 12.20 -16.41
C GLY A 189 0.55 12.02 -15.94
N LEU A 190 0.17 12.65 -14.82
CA LEU A 190 -1.17 12.68 -14.28
C LEU A 190 -2.00 13.91 -14.73
N ASN A 191 -1.46 14.76 -15.60
CA ASN A 191 -2.11 15.98 -16.10
C ASN A 191 -2.59 16.92 -14.97
N VAL A 192 -1.79 17.07 -13.91
CA VAL A 192 -2.11 17.97 -12.80
C VAL A 192 -2.08 19.41 -13.28
N SER A 193 -3.21 20.14 -13.15
CA SER A 193 -3.23 21.54 -13.53
C SER A 193 -2.36 22.40 -12.61
N GLY A 194 -1.78 23.49 -13.13
CA GLY A 194 -0.86 24.35 -12.38
C GLY A 194 -1.47 24.92 -11.10
N GLU A 195 -2.79 25.17 -11.07
CA GLU A 195 -3.52 25.65 -9.88
C GLU A 195 -3.66 24.59 -8.76
N HIS A 196 -3.54 23.31 -9.11
CA HIS A 196 -3.66 22.21 -8.15
C HIS A 196 -2.30 21.59 -7.76
N ILE A 197 -1.22 22.00 -8.41
CA ILE A 197 0.10 21.38 -8.26
C ILE A 197 0.61 21.41 -6.82
N LEU A 198 0.43 22.52 -6.12
CA LEU A 198 0.85 22.64 -4.72
C LEU A 198 0.07 21.69 -3.81
N PHE A 199 -1.24 21.62 -3.99
CA PHE A 199 -2.10 20.72 -3.21
C PHE A 199 -1.75 19.26 -3.48
N PHE A 200 -1.57 18.91 -4.76
CA PHE A 200 -1.14 17.58 -5.18
C PHE A 200 0.15 17.15 -4.47
N TYR A 201 1.20 17.99 -4.49
CA TYR A 201 2.45 17.66 -3.79
C TYR A 201 2.30 17.59 -2.28
N CYS A 202 1.49 18.44 -1.67
CA CYS A 202 1.22 18.35 -0.23
C CYS A 202 0.61 17.00 0.15
N VAL A 203 -0.35 16.50 -0.62
CA VAL A 203 -0.98 15.18 -0.39
C VAL A 203 0.01 14.06 -0.66
N LEU A 204 0.68 14.08 -1.81
CA LEU A 204 1.65 13.08 -2.23
C LEU A 204 2.77 12.91 -1.18
N LEU A 205 3.44 14.01 -0.82
CA LEU A 205 4.56 13.96 0.11
C LEU A 205 4.11 13.55 1.52
N SER A 206 2.95 14.02 1.97
CA SER A 206 2.39 13.61 3.27
C SER A 206 2.08 12.12 3.32
N GLY A 207 1.54 11.55 2.24
CA GLY A 207 1.30 10.12 2.12
C GLY A 207 2.59 9.31 2.20
N PHE A 208 3.63 9.73 1.51
CA PHE A 208 4.93 9.05 1.56
C PHE A 208 5.63 9.18 2.91
N VAL A 209 5.49 10.35 3.59
CA VAL A 209 5.97 10.50 4.98
C VAL A 209 5.26 9.50 5.88
N LEU A 210 3.93 9.35 5.76
CA LEU A 210 3.15 8.39 6.54
C LEU A 210 3.62 6.95 6.29
N THR A 211 3.84 6.58 5.03
CA THR A 211 4.36 5.25 4.66
C THR A 211 5.70 4.96 5.33
N GLY A 212 6.70 5.78 5.09
CA GLY A 212 8.03 5.57 5.64
C GLY A 212 8.03 5.60 7.18
N PHE A 213 7.22 6.46 7.79
CA PHE A 213 7.02 6.51 9.24
C PHE A 213 6.46 5.19 9.79
N LEU A 214 5.34 4.68 9.23
CA LEU A 214 4.70 3.46 9.70
C LEU A 214 5.59 2.23 9.51
N VAL A 215 6.23 2.10 8.35
CA VAL A 215 7.18 1.01 8.08
C VAL A 215 8.33 1.04 9.08
N SER A 216 8.88 2.23 9.39
CA SER A 216 9.94 2.41 10.39
C SER A 216 9.48 2.05 11.80
N CYS A 217 8.26 2.39 12.19
CA CYS A 217 7.70 2.01 13.50
C CYS A 217 7.59 0.51 13.69
N TYR A 218 7.28 -0.24 12.63
CA TYR A 218 7.24 -1.70 12.70
C TYR A 218 8.64 -2.32 12.60
N ALA A 219 9.53 -1.77 11.77
CA ALA A 219 10.93 -2.17 11.72
C ALA A 219 11.63 -2.04 13.08
N TYR A 220 11.25 -1.05 13.88
CA TYR A 220 11.81 -0.83 15.23
C TYR A 220 11.60 -2.01 16.18
N LYS A 221 10.51 -2.77 15.99
CA LYS A 221 10.19 -3.97 16.79
C LYS A 221 11.07 -5.17 16.47
N ILE A 222 11.91 -5.12 15.44
CA ILE A 222 12.85 -6.18 15.08
C ILE A 222 14.14 -5.98 15.87
N ALA A 223 14.57 -6.98 16.64
CA ALA A 223 15.76 -6.86 17.47
C ALA A 223 17.03 -6.70 16.63
N ASP A 224 17.21 -7.53 15.62
CA ASP A 224 18.38 -7.50 14.74
C ASP A 224 18.33 -6.34 13.74
N VAL A 225 19.32 -5.45 13.83
CA VAL A 225 19.43 -4.26 12.96
C VAL A 225 19.58 -4.62 11.47
N ARG A 226 20.25 -5.75 11.14
CA ARG A 226 20.37 -6.19 9.74
C ARG A 226 19.02 -6.65 9.19
N LYS A 227 18.22 -7.31 10.00
CA LYS A 227 16.89 -7.78 9.62
C LYS A 227 15.87 -6.63 9.45
N ARG A 228 16.11 -5.47 10.10
CA ARG A 228 15.34 -4.26 9.85
C ARG A 228 15.46 -3.81 8.40
N LEU A 229 16.67 -3.82 7.83
CA LEU A 229 16.87 -3.50 6.41
C LEU A 229 16.12 -4.50 5.51
N TYR A 230 16.18 -5.79 5.81
CA TYR A 230 15.41 -6.79 5.06
C TYR A 230 13.89 -6.58 5.17
N PHE A 231 13.41 -6.06 6.28
CA PHE A 231 12.00 -5.69 6.42
C PHE A 231 11.60 -4.56 5.46
N PHE A 232 12.42 -3.49 5.34
CA PHE A 232 12.18 -2.41 4.37
C PHE A 232 12.18 -2.94 2.93
N ILE A 233 13.16 -3.77 2.58
CA ILE A 233 13.25 -4.37 1.24
C ILE A 233 12.03 -5.26 0.97
N ALA A 234 11.67 -6.13 1.92
CA ALA A 234 10.53 -7.02 1.79
C ALA A 234 9.20 -6.25 1.71
N TYR A 235 9.04 -5.18 2.49
CA TYR A 235 7.86 -4.34 2.42
C TYR A 235 7.77 -3.66 1.04
N GLY A 236 8.84 -3.02 0.57
CA GLY A 236 8.89 -2.38 -0.73
C GLY A 236 8.62 -3.36 -1.87
N ALA A 237 9.32 -4.49 -1.90
CA ALA A 237 9.19 -5.47 -2.97
C ALA A 237 7.85 -6.24 -2.95
N LEU A 238 7.39 -6.66 -1.77
CA LEU A 238 6.21 -7.51 -1.66
C LEU A 238 4.91 -6.71 -1.56
N ILE A 239 4.86 -5.68 -0.75
CA ILE A 239 3.62 -4.95 -0.52
C ILE A 239 3.49 -3.80 -1.52
N TRP A 240 4.45 -2.88 -1.53
CA TRP A 240 4.35 -1.67 -2.33
C TRP A 240 4.36 -1.96 -3.84
N CYS A 241 5.40 -2.62 -4.34
CA CYS A 241 5.50 -2.91 -5.77
C CYS A 241 4.37 -3.80 -6.31
N THR A 242 3.79 -4.67 -5.46
CA THR A 242 2.67 -5.50 -5.90
C THR A 242 1.39 -4.68 -6.09
N PHE A 243 1.20 -3.63 -5.27
CA PHE A 243 0.12 -2.68 -5.50
C PHE A 243 0.33 -1.85 -6.77
N ASP A 244 1.56 -1.44 -7.07
CA ASP A 244 1.85 -0.74 -8.33
C ASP A 244 1.40 -1.54 -9.56
N LEU A 245 1.43 -2.89 -9.50
CA LEU A 245 0.92 -3.74 -10.59
C LEU A 245 -0.57 -3.53 -10.88
N THR A 246 -1.37 -3.08 -9.90
CA THR A 246 -2.79 -2.79 -10.12
C THR A 246 -3.01 -1.57 -11.02
N MET A 247 -1.99 -0.74 -11.20
CA MET A 247 -2.05 0.44 -12.06
C MET A 247 -2.09 0.08 -13.55
N ILE A 248 -1.52 -1.09 -13.95
CA ILE A 248 -1.51 -1.53 -15.35
C ILE A 248 -2.93 -1.70 -15.90
N PRO A 249 -3.84 -2.47 -15.26
CA PRO A 249 -5.24 -2.57 -15.72
C PRO A 249 -6.01 -1.26 -15.68
N LEU A 250 -5.55 -0.29 -14.86
CA LEU A 250 -6.14 1.05 -14.76
C LEU A 250 -5.66 2.01 -15.86
N GLY A 251 -4.88 1.51 -16.84
CA GLY A 251 -4.45 2.28 -18.01
C GLY A 251 -3.05 2.87 -17.93
N PHE A 252 -2.31 2.63 -16.84
CA PHE A 252 -0.91 3.03 -16.76
C PHE A 252 -0.03 2.13 -17.65
N GLY A 253 0.91 2.72 -18.35
CA GLY A 253 1.83 1.96 -19.20
C GLY A 253 2.70 0.98 -18.41
N VAL A 254 2.91 -0.23 -18.95
CA VAL A 254 3.71 -1.28 -18.28
C VAL A 254 5.11 -0.77 -17.92
N LEU A 255 5.78 -0.04 -18.85
CA LEU A 255 7.12 0.50 -18.60
C LEU A 255 7.10 1.52 -17.44
N THR A 256 6.13 2.43 -17.44
CA THR A 256 5.94 3.44 -16.38
C THR A 256 5.73 2.75 -15.01
N THR A 257 4.90 1.74 -14.97
CA THR A 257 4.66 0.97 -13.73
C THR A 257 5.92 0.27 -13.23
N ILE A 258 6.69 -0.36 -14.12
CA ILE A 258 7.98 -1.00 -13.76
C ILE A 258 8.96 0.04 -13.20
N LEU A 259 9.05 1.22 -13.83
CA LEU A 259 9.89 2.30 -13.30
C LEU A 259 9.45 2.75 -11.92
N PHE A 260 8.14 2.90 -11.67
CA PHE A 260 7.61 3.23 -10.35
C PHE A 260 7.99 2.18 -9.30
N MET A 261 7.87 0.90 -9.63
CA MET A 261 8.27 -0.20 -8.75
C MET A 261 9.76 -0.13 -8.40
N ILE A 262 10.63 0.08 -9.40
CA ILE A 262 12.08 0.17 -9.19
C ILE A 262 12.43 1.38 -8.30
N ILE A 263 11.85 2.55 -8.59
CA ILE A 263 12.06 3.78 -7.84
C ILE A 263 11.63 3.60 -6.37
N SER A 264 10.44 3.09 -6.17
CA SER A 264 9.89 2.83 -4.83
C SER A 264 10.76 1.86 -4.04
N LEU A 265 11.23 0.79 -4.68
CA LEU A 265 12.13 -0.18 -4.06
C LEU A 265 13.46 0.45 -3.65
N ILE A 266 14.06 1.27 -4.51
CA ILE A 266 15.29 2.02 -4.21
C ILE A 266 15.05 2.96 -3.01
N ALA A 267 13.92 3.66 -2.97
CA ALA A 267 13.58 4.54 -1.85
C ALA A 267 13.44 3.78 -0.51
N PHE A 268 12.82 2.59 -0.53
CA PHE A 268 12.76 1.73 0.67
C PHE A 268 14.13 1.23 1.10
N ILE A 269 15.00 0.83 0.16
CA ILE A 269 16.37 0.42 0.45
C ILE A 269 17.14 1.59 1.07
N ALA A 270 17.10 2.77 0.47
CA ALA A 270 17.78 3.96 0.99
C ALA A 270 17.29 4.33 2.40
N THR A 271 15.97 4.33 2.61
CA THR A 271 15.37 4.59 3.93
C THR A 271 15.81 3.56 4.96
N GLY A 272 15.86 2.28 4.59
CA GLY A 272 16.33 1.21 5.46
C GLY A 272 17.82 1.35 5.84
N PHE A 273 18.66 1.80 4.91
CA PHE A 273 20.06 2.12 5.22
C PHE A 273 20.21 3.30 6.17
N VAL A 274 19.47 4.39 5.94
CA VAL A 274 19.48 5.54 6.86
C VAL A 274 18.97 5.12 8.23
N TYR A 275 17.88 4.36 8.28
CA TYR A 275 17.35 3.83 9.53
C TYR A 275 18.39 3.00 10.31
N LYS A 276 19.23 2.24 9.61
CA LYS A 276 20.34 1.47 10.22
C LYS A 276 21.43 2.40 10.79
N LEU A 277 21.68 3.56 10.16
CA LEU A 277 22.70 4.53 10.60
C LEU A 277 22.24 5.36 11.79
N LEU A 278 20.93 5.54 11.96
CA LEU A 278 20.34 6.26 13.10
C LEU A 278 20.39 5.35 14.36
N LYS A 279 21.56 5.23 14.95
CA LYS A 279 21.78 4.45 16.19
C LYS A 279 21.07 5.03 17.39
#